data_dae5645ba37936eef2cc8de1a3245ab6
#
_entry.id   dae5645ba37936eef2cc8de1a3245ab6
#
_cell.length_a   1.000
_cell.length_b   1.000
_cell.length_c   1.000
_cell.angle_alpha   90.00
_cell.angle_beta   90.00
_cell.angle_gamma   90.00
#
_symmetry.space_group_name_H-M   'P 1'
#
loop_
_entity.id
_entity.type
_entity.pdbx_description
1 polymer ?
#
loop_
_entity_poly.entity_id
_entity_poly.type
_entity_poly.pdbx_seq_one_letter_code
_entity_poly.pdbx_strand_id
1 'polypeptide(L)'
;MCIRDRYATDPAGNRLPDPELHPDSTLSMWPDNRIARDAHYLYRYDRHGRLTEKTDLIPEGVIRTDDERTHRYHYDSQHRLVHYTRTQYAEPLVESRYLYDPLGRRVAKRVWRRERDLTGWMSLSRKPQVTWYGWDGDRLTTIQNDRSRIQTIYQPGSFTPLIRVETATGELAKTQRRSLADTLQQSGGEDGGSVVFPPVLVQMLDRLESEILADRVSEESRRWLASCGLTVAQMQNQMDPVYTPARKIHLYHCDHRGLPLALISTEGTTAWYAEYDEWGNLLNEENPHQLQQLIRLPGQQYDEESGLYYNRHRYYDPLQGRYITQDPIGLKGGWNLYGYQLNPISDIDPLGLSMWEDAKSGACTNGLCGTLSAMIGPDKFDSIDSTAYDALNKINSQSICEDKEFAGLICKDNSGRYFSTAPNRGERKGSYPFNSPCPNGTEKVSAYHTHGADSHGEYWDEIFSGKDCLLYTSPSPRDATLS
;
A
#
# COMPACT_ATOMS: atom_id res chain seq x y z
N MET A 1 6.95 14.49 25.14
CA MET A 1 8.15 13.98 24.48
C MET A 1 7.94 14.26 23.01
N CYS A 2 8.66 15.21 22.44
CA CYS A 2 8.48 15.61 21.04
C CYS A 2 9.01 14.48 20.13
N ILE A 3 8.15 13.91 19.32
CA ILE A 3 8.48 12.84 18.35
C ILE A 3 9.47 13.33 17.27
N ARG A 4 9.74 14.63 17.22
CA ARG A 4 10.67 15.27 16.28
C ARG A 4 12.13 14.86 16.43
N ASP A 5 12.50 14.24 17.54
CA ASP A 5 13.92 13.91 17.84
C ASP A 5 14.38 12.56 17.25
N ARG A 6 13.50 11.84 16.55
CA ARG A 6 13.80 10.49 16.05
C ARG A 6 14.11 10.36 14.57
N TYR A 7 13.78 11.35 13.76
CA TYR A 7 14.14 11.35 12.35
C TYR A 7 14.61 12.72 11.88
N ALA A 8 15.67 12.72 11.10
CA ALA A 8 16.20 13.92 10.46
C ALA A 8 16.13 13.76 8.94
N THR A 9 15.71 14.81 8.25
CA THR A 9 15.73 14.89 6.79
C THR A 9 16.51 16.13 6.35
N ASP A 10 17.11 16.06 5.17
CA ASP A 10 17.68 17.25 4.52
C ASP A 10 16.56 18.10 3.89
N PRO A 11 16.87 19.30 3.38
CA PRO A 11 15.86 20.15 2.73
C PRO A 11 15.19 19.54 1.51
N ALA A 12 15.77 18.50 0.90
CA ALA A 12 15.20 17.75 -0.21
C ALA A 12 14.33 16.56 0.26
N GLY A 13 14.17 16.37 1.56
CA GLY A 13 13.39 15.27 2.14
C GLY A 13 14.11 13.91 2.18
N ASN A 14 15.44 13.89 2.01
CA ASN A 14 16.20 12.64 2.16
C ASN A 14 16.42 12.34 3.64
N ARG A 15 16.19 11.09 4.07
CA ARG A 15 16.49 10.62 5.41
C ARG A 15 17.97 10.78 5.70
N LEU A 16 18.31 11.45 6.79
CA LEU A 16 19.68 11.53 7.28
C LEU A 16 19.98 10.39 8.25
N PRO A 17 21.23 9.91 8.30
CA PRO A 17 21.66 8.94 9.30
C PRO A 17 21.48 9.51 10.71
N ASP A 18 21.05 8.67 11.66
CA ASP A 18 21.00 9.05 13.06
C ASP A 18 22.43 9.28 13.58
N PRO A 19 22.78 10.51 14.02
CA PRO A 19 24.13 10.80 14.49
C PRO A 19 24.50 10.09 15.80
N GLU A 20 23.52 9.65 16.60
CA GLU A 20 23.78 8.89 17.83
C GLU A 20 24.14 7.42 17.53
N LEU A 21 23.46 6.82 16.52
CA LEU A 21 23.71 5.44 16.12
C LEU A 21 24.88 5.32 15.13
N HIS A 22 25.11 6.36 14.33
CA HIS A 22 26.09 6.37 13.24
C HIS A 22 26.88 7.68 13.21
N PRO A 23 27.69 8.00 14.26
CA PRO A 23 28.36 9.30 14.38
C PRO A 23 29.35 9.59 13.25
N ASP A 24 29.89 8.56 12.62
CA ASP A 24 30.85 8.68 11.51
C ASP A 24 30.23 8.48 10.14
N SER A 25 28.92 8.31 10.07
CA SER A 25 28.21 8.07 8.82
C SER A 25 27.96 9.37 8.06
N THR A 26 28.61 9.50 6.92
CA THR A 26 28.29 10.55 5.95
C THR A 26 27.42 9.98 4.84
N LEU A 27 26.18 10.47 4.74
CA LEU A 27 25.36 10.22 3.57
C LEU A 27 25.98 10.93 2.36
N SER A 28 26.52 10.16 1.41
CA SER A 28 27.04 10.72 0.18
C SER A 28 25.99 10.65 -0.91
N MET A 29 25.57 11.81 -1.43
CA MET A 29 24.57 11.91 -2.48
C MET A 29 25.07 12.74 -3.65
N TRP A 30 24.56 12.43 -4.84
CA TRP A 30 24.69 13.29 -6.02
C TRP A 30 23.65 14.42 -6.01
N PRO A 31 23.89 15.50 -6.78
CA PRO A 31 22.97 16.65 -6.81
C PRO A 31 21.53 16.34 -7.22
N ASP A 32 21.29 15.19 -7.84
CA ASP A 32 19.98 14.70 -8.26
C ASP A 32 19.31 13.79 -7.23
N ASN A 33 19.74 13.83 -5.98
CA ASN A 33 19.25 13.04 -4.85
C ASN A 33 19.50 11.53 -4.96
N ARG A 34 20.35 11.04 -5.86
CA ARG A 34 20.78 9.64 -5.82
C ARG A 34 21.80 9.43 -4.70
N ILE A 35 21.61 8.41 -3.89
CA ILE A 35 22.57 8.03 -2.85
C ILE A 35 23.74 7.31 -3.52
N ALA A 36 24.96 7.79 -3.32
CA ALA A 36 26.17 7.11 -3.77
C ALA A 36 26.67 6.11 -2.72
N ARG A 37 26.59 6.49 -1.44
CA ARG A 37 27.06 5.70 -0.31
C ARG A 37 26.34 6.11 0.97
N ASP A 38 26.05 5.14 1.84
CA ASP A 38 25.66 5.36 3.23
C ASP A 38 26.56 4.57 4.20
N ALA A 39 26.13 4.40 5.45
CA ALA A 39 26.85 3.66 6.47
C ALA A 39 27.06 2.17 6.15
N HIS A 40 26.19 1.58 5.33
CA HIS A 40 26.12 0.14 5.13
C HIS A 40 26.35 -0.30 3.70
N TYR A 41 26.10 0.59 2.70
CA TYR A 41 26.07 0.20 1.29
C TYR A 41 26.71 1.21 0.35
N LEU A 42 27.20 0.68 -0.78
CA LEU A 42 27.52 1.41 -2.01
C LEU A 42 26.39 1.20 -3.01
N TYR A 43 26.01 2.25 -3.73
CA TYR A 43 24.88 2.26 -4.68
C TYR A 43 25.35 2.61 -6.08
N ARG A 44 24.80 1.92 -7.09
CA ARG A 44 25.01 2.20 -8.49
C ARG A 44 23.69 2.31 -9.22
N TYR A 45 23.61 3.24 -10.15
CA TYR A 45 22.41 3.54 -10.92
C TYR A 45 22.71 3.46 -12.40
N ASP A 46 21.68 3.16 -13.20
CA ASP A 46 21.77 3.26 -14.65
C ASP A 46 21.54 4.70 -15.15
N ARG A 47 21.61 4.87 -16.49
CA ARG A 47 21.37 6.15 -17.15
C ARG A 47 19.96 6.74 -16.94
N HIS A 48 19.01 5.93 -16.48
CA HIS A 48 17.64 6.32 -16.19
C HIS A 48 17.42 6.60 -14.70
N GLY A 49 18.48 6.66 -13.91
CA GLY A 49 18.41 6.90 -12.48
C GLY A 49 17.83 5.74 -11.67
N ARG A 50 17.75 4.51 -12.22
CA ARG A 50 17.24 3.34 -11.50
C ARG A 50 18.39 2.65 -10.78
N LEU A 51 18.17 2.25 -9.52
CA LEU A 51 19.15 1.49 -8.74
C LEU A 51 19.42 0.14 -9.42
N THR A 52 20.64 -0.12 -9.82
CA THR A 52 21.05 -1.38 -10.48
C THR A 52 21.86 -2.28 -9.57
N GLU A 53 22.59 -1.71 -8.63
CA GLU A 53 23.43 -2.48 -7.72
C GLU A 53 23.52 -1.80 -6.36
N LYS A 54 23.49 -2.62 -5.30
CA LYS A 54 23.71 -2.24 -3.91
C LYS A 54 24.64 -3.27 -3.30
N THR A 55 25.81 -2.83 -2.80
CA THR A 55 26.86 -3.71 -2.29
C THR A 55 27.15 -3.38 -0.84
N ASP A 56 27.25 -4.40 0.03
CA ASP A 56 27.59 -4.23 1.44
C ASP A 56 28.95 -3.52 1.59
N LEU A 57 29.03 -2.54 2.50
CA LEU A 57 30.26 -1.91 2.93
C LEU A 57 30.85 -2.71 4.08
N ILE A 58 32.11 -3.11 3.93
CA ILE A 58 32.88 -3.70 5.02
C ILE A 58 33.68 -2.57 5.65
N PRO A 59 33.52 -2.27 6.96
CA PRO A 59 34.26 -1.24 7.65
C PRO A 59 35.78 -1.49 7.57
N GLU A 60 36.57 -0.42 7.48
CA GLU A 60 38.01 -0.49 7.50
C GLU A 60 38.48 -1.14 8.82
N GLY A 61 39.41 -2.10 8.73
CA GLY A 61 39.95 -2.81 9.90
C GLY A 61 39.20 -4.09 10.29
N VAL A 62 38.04 -4.37 9.70
CA VAL A 62 37.44 -5.70 9.80
C VAL A 62 38.11 -6.60 8.79
N ILE A 63 38.65 -7.76 9.26
CA ILE A 63 39.12 -8.82 8.36
C ILE A 63 37.93 -9.09 7.40
N ARG A 64 38.17 -8.92 6.11
CA ARG A 64 37.18 -9.30 5.08
C ARG A 64 36.84 -10.76 5.30
N THR A 65 35.83 -10.98 6.13
CA THR A 65 35.10 -12.21 6.05
C THR A 65 34.40 -12.14 4.71
N ASP A 66 34.39 -13.22 4.04
CA ASP A 66 33.80 -13.43 2.71
C ASP A 66 32.29 -13.14 2.63
N ASP A 67 31.78 -12.16 3.37
CA ASP A 67 30.36 -11.89 3.58
C ASP A 67 29.81 -10.74 2.75
N GLU A 68 30.64 -10.06 1.95
CA GLU A 68 30.18 -8.99 1.05
C GLU A 68 29.09 -9.50 0.11
N ARG A 69 27.92 -8.95 0.25
CA ARG A 69 26.76 -9.29 -0.59
C ARG A 69 26.53 -8.21 -1.61
N THR A 70 26.22 -8.64 -2.81
CA THR A 70 25.84 -7.72 -3.89
C THR A 70 24.40 -8.02 -4.31
N HIS A 71 23.59 -6.98 -4.27
CA HIS A 71 22.20 -6.99 -4.73
C HIS A 71 22.14 -6.37 -6.13
N ARG A 72 21.55 -7.04 -7.10
CA ARG A 72 21.38 -6.54 -8.45
C ARG A 72 19.93 -6.49 -8.86
N TYR A 73 19.56 -5.39 -9.52
CA TYR A 73 18.20 -5.04 -9.90
C TYR A 73 18.14 -4.83 -11.41
N HIS A 74 17.25 -5.53 -12.09
CA HIS A 74 17.04 -5.42 -13.53
C HIS A 74 15.61 -5.01 -13.84
N TYR A 75 15.47 -4.11 -14.79
CA TYR A 75 14.20 -3.48 -15.11
C TYR A 75 13.80 -3.72 -16.56
N ASP A 76 12.51 -3.74 -16.83
CA ASP A 76 11.98 -3.74 -18.19
C ASP A 76 12.00 -2.33 -18.81
N SER A 77 11.48 -2.21 -20.05
CA SER A 77 11.36 -0.94 -20.77
C SER A 77 10.35 0.05 -20.14
N GLN A 78 9.50 -0.43 -19.24
CA GLN A 78 8.54 0.38 -18.49
C GLN A 78 9.04 0.74 -17.07
N HIS A 79 10.34 0.56 -16.83
CA HIS A 79 11.02 0.86 -15.56
C HIS A 79 10.54 0.00 -14.36
N ARG A 80 9.87 -1.14 -14.60
CA ARG A 80 9.42 -2.06 -13.55
C ARG A 80 10.53 -3.05 -13.23
N LEU A 81 10.74 -3.35 -11.96
CA LEU A 81 11.70 -4.37 -11.50
C LEU A 81 11.21 -5.75 -11.92
N VAL A 82 11.92 -6.42 -12.83
CA VAL A 82 11.55 -7.74 -13.35
C VAL A 82 12.43 -8.86 -12.85
N HIS A 83 13.64 -8.55 -12.38
CA HIS A 83 14.59 -9.54 -11.92
C HIS A 83 15.48 -8.97 -10.82
N TYR A 84 15.66 -9.72 -9.75
CA TYR A 84 16.51 -9.41 -8.64
C TYR A 84 17.41 -10.61 -8.31
N THR A 85 18.69 -10.35 -8.02
CA THR A 85 19.63 -11.35 -7.51
C THR A 85 20.40 -10.81 -6.32
N ARG A 86 20.65 -11.68 -5.35
CA ARG A 86 21.60 -11.44 -4.28
C ARG A 86 22.72 -12.48 -4.39
N THR A 87 23.95 -12.02 -4.52
CA THR A 87 25.13 -12.87 -4.67
C THR A 87 26.08 -12.68 -3.49
N GLN A 88 26.85 -13.70 -3.21
CA GLN A 88 27.97 -13.69 -2.28
C GLN A 88 29.09 -14.48 -2.97
N TYR A 89 30.32 -13.96 -3.03
CA TYR A 89 31.43 -14.55 -3.82
C TYR A 89 31.10 -14.77 -5.30
N ALA A 90 30.35 -13.86 -5.90
CA ALA A 90 29.82 -14.01 -7.24
C ALA A 90 28.83 -15.19 -7.43
N GLU A 91 28.55 -15.96 -6.38
CA GLU A 91 27.57 -17.04 -6.44
C GLU A 91 26.19 -16.58 -5.96
N PRO A 92 25.11 -16.97 -6.63
CA PRO A 92 23.76 -16.54 -6.28
C PRO A 92 23.29 -17.21 -4.98
N LEU A 93 22.83 -16.38 -4.03
CA LEU A 93 22.14 -16.81 -2.82
C LEU A 93 20.62 -16.93 -3.07
N VAL A 94 20.08 -15.98 -3.84
CA VAL A 94 18.67 -15.92 -4.21
C VAL A 94 18.52 -15.23 -5.55
N GLU A 95 17.57 -15.72 -6.33
CA GLU A 95 17.11 -15.11 -7.57
C GLU A 95 15.59 -14.97 -7.51
N SER A 96 15.07 -13.80 -7.88
CA SER A 96 13.64 -13.52 -7.95
C SER A 96 13.27 -12.96 -9.30
N ARG A 97 12.15 -13.42 -9.86
CA ARG A 97 11.56 -12.87 -11.09
C ARG A 97 10.14 -12.44 -10.82
N TYR A 98 9.81 -11.23 -11.29
CA TYR A 98 8.53 -10.59 -11.09
C TYR A 98 7.78 -10.51 -12.41
N LEU A 99 6.49 -10.88 -12.39
CA LEU A 99 5.61 -10.84 -13.54
C LEU A 99 4.51 -9.80 -13.31
N TYR A 100 4.20 -9.05 -14.34
CA TYR A 100 3.23 -7.96 -14.29
C TYR A 100 2.14 -8.16 -15.33
N ASP A 101 0.94 -7.69 -15.01
CA ASP A 101 -0.17 -7.60 -15.98
C ASP A 101 -0.02 -6.35 -16.87
N PRO A 102 -0.89 -6.19 -17.89
CA PRO A 102 -0.88 -5.02 -18.76
C PRO A 102 -1.09 -3.67 -18.04
N LEU A 103 -1.70 -3.68 -16.86
CA LEU A 103 -1.88 -2.50 -16.00
C LEU A 103 -0.66 -2.22 -15.10
N GLY A 104 0.41 -3.02 -15.22
CA GLY A 104 1.62 -2.87 -14.44
C GLY A 104 1.51 -3.37 -12.98
N ARG A 105 0.47 -4.16 -12.63
CA ARG A 105 0.35 -4.76 -11.31
C ARG A 105 1.12 -6.08 -11.25
N ARG A 106 1.87 -6.29 -10.18
CA ARG A 106 2.62 -7.53 -9.97
C ARG A 106 1.64 -8.70 -9.75
N VAL A 107 1.60 -9.65 -10.68
CA VAL A 107 0.68 -10.80 -10.63
C VAL A 107 1.35 -12.07 -10.18
N ALA A 108 2.67 -12.18 -10.27
CA ALA A 108 3.41 -13.30 -9.72
C ALA A 108 4.85 -12.95 -9.36
N LYS A 109 5.38 -13.73 -8.42
CA LYS A 109 6.80 -13.77 -8.04
C LYS A 109 7.27 -15.22 -8.10
N ARG A 110 8.44 -15.46 -8.72
CA ARG A 110 9.14 -16.75 -8.74
C ARG A 110 10.48 -16.58 -8.06
N VAL A 111 10.76 -17.42 -7.07
CA VAL A 111 11.97 -17.32 -6.24
C VAL A 111 12.73 -18.61 -6.25
N TRP A 112 14.02 -18.55 -6.61
CA TRP A 112 14.99 -19.62 -6.45
C TRP A 112 15.91 -19.27 -5.30
N ARG A 113 16.05 -20.18 -4.34
CA ARG A 113 16.93 -20.03 -3.18
C ARG A 113 18.08 -21.02 -3.26
N ARG A 114 19.21 -20.63 -2.70
CA ARG A 114 20.37 -21.53 -2.57
C ARG A 114 20.02 -22.64 -1.58
N GLU A 115 20.14 -23.87 -2.03
CA GLU A 115 19.91 -25.08 -1.26
C GLU A 115 20.99 -26.10 -1.51
N ARG A 116 21.18 -27.02 -0.56
CA ARG A 116 22.10 -28.15 -0.72
C ARG A 116 21.36 -29.26 -1.48
N ASP A 117 21.92 -29.67 -2.59
CA ASP A 117 21.39 -30.78 -3.37
C ASP A 117 21.74 -32.16 -2.73
N LEU A 118 21.23 -33.24 -3.35
CA LEU A 118 21.46 -34.62 -2.86
C LEU A 118 22.94 -35.01 -2.86
N THR A 119 23.79 -34.32 -3.61
CA THR A 119 25.25 -34.59 -3.70
C THR A 119 26.04 -33.75 -2.70
N GLY A 120 25.35 -32.86 -1.96
CA GLY A 120 25.96 -31.96 -0.99
C GLY A 120 26.42 -30.61 -1.56
N TRP A 121 26.27 -30.38 -2.89
CA TRP A 121 26.61 -29.13 -3.52
C TRP A 121 25.54 -28.05 -3.26
N MET A 122 26.01 -26.82 -3.07
CA MET A 122 25.13 -25.66 -2.88
C MET A 122 24.81 -25.02 -4.25
N SER A 123 23.56 -25.04 -4.64
CA SER A 123 23.08 -24.43 -5.89
C SER A 123 21.72 -23.80 -5.71
N LEU A 124 21.27 -22.98 -6.66
CA LEU A 124 19.86 -22.54 -6.67
C LEU A 124 18.92 -23.73 -6.86
N SER A 125 17.78 -23.68 -6.18
CA SER A 125 16.72 -24.69 -6.27
C SER A 125 16.31 -24.96 -7.72
N ARG A 126 16.04 -26.20 -8.08
CA ARG A 126 15.64 -26.57 -9.46
C ARG A 126 14.29 -25.98 -9.86
N LYS A 127 13.37 -25.87 -8.90
CA LYS A 127 12.03 -25.32 -9.09
C LYS A 127 11.87 -24.05 -8.26
N PRO A 128 11.29 -22.98 -8.81
CA PRO A 128 11.01 -21.79 -8.03
C PRO A 128 9.85 -22.02 -7.08
N GLN A 129 9.90 -21.34 -5.95
CA GLN A 129 8.70 -21.06 -5.16
C GLN A 129 7.91 -19.97 -5.88
N VAL A 130 6.62 -20.23 -6.14
CA VAL A 130 5.77 -19.30 -6.88
C VAL A 130 4.73 -18.70 -5.94
N THR A 131 4.62 -17.37 -5.96
CA THR A 131 3.56 -16.64 -5.27
C THR A 131 2.74 -15.88 -6.30
N TRP A 132 1.43 -16.05 -6.26
CA TRP A 132 0.46 -15.37 -7.10
C TRP A 132 -0.21 -14.24 -6.33
N TYR A 133 -0.52 -13.15 -7.03
CA TYR A 133 -1.11 -11.95 -6.47
C TYR A 133 -2.42 -11.62 -7.19
N GLY A 134 -3.49 -11.38 -6.43
CA GLY A 134 -4.80 -10.98 -6.94
C GLY A 134 -5.14 -9.56 -6.47
N TRP A 135 -5.76 -8.79 -7.36
CA TRP A 135 -5.98 -7.36 -7.20
C TRP A 135 -7.46 -6.99 -7.29
N ASP A 136 -7.86 -5.98 -6.53
CA ASP A 136 -9.10 -5.23 -6.68
C ASP A 136 -8.74 -3.76 -6.93
N GLY A 137 -8.83 -3.33 -8.20
CA GLY A 137 -8.24 -2.06 -8.62
C GLY A 137 -6.73 -2.03 -8.36
N ASP A 138 -6.26 -1.10 -7.56
CA ASP A 138 -4.87 -0.96 -7.14
C ASP A 138 -4.59 -1.55 -5.73
N ARG A 139 -5.57 -2.22 -5.11
CA ARG A 139 -5.39 -2.92 -3.83
C ARG A 139 -5.05 -4.38 -4.04
N LEU A 140 -3.98 -4.82 -3.38
CA LEU A 140 -3.57 -6.23 -3.36
C LEU A 140 -4.44 -7.02 -2.36
N THR A 141 -5.40 -7.77 -2.88
CA THR A 141 -6.40 -8.47 -2.04
C THR A 141 -6.08 -9.94 -1.80
N THR A 142 -5.26 -10.56 -2.64
CA THR A 142 -5.00 -12.00 -2.56
C THR A 142 -3.53 -12.31 -2.75
N ILE A 143 -3.00 -13.16 -1.88
CA ILE A 143 -1.66 -13.75 -2.01
C ILE A 143 -1.85 -15.27 -1.93
N GLN A 144 -1.34 -16.00 -2.92
CA GLN A 144 -1.47 -17.45 -2.96
C GLN A 144 -0.14 -18.10 -3.31
N ASN A 145 0.23 -19.11 -2.56
CA ASN A 145 1.38 -19.97 -2.81
C ASN A 145 0.94 -21.46 -2.77
N ASP A 146 1.91 -22.36 -2.75
CA ASP A 146 1.67 -23.82 -2.68
C ASP A 146 1.09 -24.28 -1.33
N ARG A 147 1.16 -23.47 -0.27
CA ARG A 147 0.73 -23.81 1.10
C ARG A 147 -0.60 -23.20 1.46
N SER A 148 -0.78 -21.94 1.12
CA SER A 148 -1.95 -21.17 1.56
C SER A 148 -2.38 -20.10 0.55
N ARG A 149 -3.64 -19.71 0.69
CA ARG A 149 -4.22 -18.52 0.08
C ARG A 149 -4.62 -17.57 1.19
N ILE A 150 -4.06 -16.36 1.15
CA ILE A 150 -4.36 -15.27 2.08
C ILE A 150 -5.19 -14.24 1.32
N GLN A 151 -6.33 -13.89 1.89
CA GLN A 151 -7.19 -12.82 1.38
C GLN A 151 -7.25 -11.70 2.41
N THR A 152 -7.09 -10.46 1.95
CA THR A 152 -7.18 -9.26 2.77
C THR A 152 -8.40 -8.45 2.35
N ILE A 153 -9.24 -8.13 3.33
CA ILE A 153 -10.38 -7.24 3.18
C ILE A 153 -9.96 -5.89 3.74
N TYR A 154 -10.11 -4.84 2.95
CA TYR A 154 -9.73 -3.49 3.30
C TYR A 154 -10.93 -2.65 3.72
N GLN A 155 -10.69 -1.60 4.46
CA GLN A 155 -11.68 -0.56 4.74
C GLN A 155 -12.18 0.02 3.40
N PRO A 156 -13.48 0.22 3.21
CA PRO A 156 -14.03 0.81 1.99
C PRO A 156 -13.36 2.16 1.66
N GLY A 157 -12.92 2.32 0.40
CA GLY A 157 -12.26 3.54 -0.06
C GLY A 157 -10.84 3.79 0.50
N SER A 158 -10.24 2.81 1.20
CA SER A 158 -8.94 2.94 1.86
C SER A 158 -8.02 1.76 1.53
N PHE A 159 -6.71 1.93 1.80
CA PHE A 159 -5.70 0.87 1.79
C PHE A 159 -5.46 0.28 3.19
N THR A 160 -6.23 0.66 4.20
CA THR A 160 -6.13 0.11 5.55
C THR A 160 -6.74 -1.29 5.60
N PRO A 161 -5.97 -2.33 5.94
CA PRO A 161 -6.48 -3.69 6.03
C PRO A 161 -7.33 -3.86 7.31
N LEU A 162 -8.44 -4.60 7.20
CA LEU A 162 -9.35 -4.90 8.31
C LEU A 162 -9.32 -6.37 8.71
N ILE A 163 -9.43 -7.28 7.73
CA ILE A 163 -9.58 -8.71 7.98
C ILE A 163 -8.62 -9.48 7.08
N ARG A 164 -7.94 -10.45 7.68
CA ARG A 164 -7.11 -11.44 7.00
C ARG A 164 -7.81 -12.80 7.08
N VAL A 165 -8.04 -13.41 5.94
CA VAL A 165 -8.60 -14.76 5.82
C VAL A 165 -7.56 -15.65 5.18
N GLU A 166 -7.12 -16.68 5.90
CA GLU A 166 -6.17 -17.66 5.38
C GLU A 166 -6.84 -19.02 5.21
N THR A 167 -6.60 -19.65 4.05
CA THR A 167 -7.12 -20.98 3.73
C THR A 167 -5.96 -21.82 3.19
N ALA A 168 -5.79 -23.03 3.69
CA ALA A 168 -4.77 -23.96 3.18
C ALA A 168 -5.07 -24.34 1.73
N THR A 169 -4.04 -24.38 0.87
CA THR A 169 -4.20 -24.70 -0.57
C THR A 169 -4.74 -26.11 -0.79
N GLY A 170 -4.34 -27.08 0.05
CA GLY A 170 -4.90 -28.44 0.01
C GLY A 170 -6.39 -28.49 0.33
N GLU A 171 -6.90 -27.58 1.18
CA GLU A 171 -8.32 -27.46 1.45
C GLU A 171 -9.09 -26.83 0.29
N LEU A 172 -8.48 -25.87 -0.41
CA LEU A 172 -9.07 -25.28 -1.62
C LEU A 172 -9.20 -26.31 -2.76
N ALA A 173 -8.26 -27.24 -2.87
CA ALA A 173 -8.34 -28.31 -3.88
C ALA A 173 -9.55 -29.24 -3.63
N LYS A 174 -9.98 -29.39 -2.38
CA LYS A 174 -11.18 -30.20 -2.02
C LYS A 174 -12.49 -29.51 -2.38
N THR A 175 -12.48 -28.23 -2.73
CA THR A 175 -13.70 -27.49 -3.11
C THR A 175 -14.16 -27.75 -4.54
N GLN A 176 -13.39 -28.47 -5.34
CA GLN A 176 -13.81 -28.90 -6.68
C GLN A 176 -14.85 -30.03 -6.52
N ARG A 177 -16.08 -29.59 -6.45
CA ARG A 177 -17.26 -30.44 -6.40
C ARG A 177 -17.64 -30.83 -7.82
N ARG A 178 -18.01 -32.09 -8.02
CA ARG A 178 -18.61 -32.54 -9.29
C ARG A 178 -20.02 -31.96 -9.41
N SER A 179 -20.43 -31.60 -10.61
CA SER A 179 -21.82 -31.24 -10.85
C SER A 179 -22.75 -32.44 -10.62
N LEU A 180 -24.02 -32.19 -10.38
CA LEU A 180 -25.01 -33.27 -10.29
C LEU A 180 -25.04 -34.10 -11.57
N ALA A 181 -24.90 -33.46 -12.73
CA ALA A 181 -24.82 -34.13 -14.02
C ALA A 181 -23.59 -35.07 -14.11
N ASP A 182 -22.40 -34.57 -13.68
CA ASP A 182 -21.17 -35.40 -13.69
C ASP A 182 -21.27 -36.59 -12.73
N THR A 183 -21.85 -36.39 -11.55
CA THR A 183 -22.04 -37.42 -10.55
C THR A 183 -22.93 -38.56 -11.10
N LEU A 184 -24.06 -38.18 -11.71
CA LEU A 184 -24.99 -39.13 -12.30
C LEU A 184 -24.42 -39.82 -13.54
N GLN A 185 -23.63 -39.12 -14.38
CA GLN A 185 -22.95 -39.72 -15.52
C GLN A 185 -21.93 -40.79 -15.10
N GLN A 186 -21.22 -40.58 -13.99
CA GLN A 186 -20.25 -41.52 -13.43
C GLN A 186 -20.89 -42.73 -12.75
N SER A 187 -22.08 -42.57 -12.18
CA SER A 187 -22.79 -43.61 -11.44
C SER A 187 -23.77 -44.44 -12.30
N GLY A 188 -24.04 -44.01 -13.54
CA GLY A 188 -25.13 -44.56 -14.38
C GLY A 188 -24.79 -45.79 -15.24
N GLY A 189 -23.59 -46.34 -15.19
CA GLY A 189 -23.21 -47.53 -15.98
C GLY A 189 -23.31 -48.81 -15.17
N GLU A 190 -24.12 -49.79 -15.61
CA GLU A 190 -24.22 -51.13 -14.98
C GLU A 190 -22.90 -51.90 -15.01
N ASP A 191 -21.99 -51.55 -15.92
CA ASP A 191 -20.64 -52.12 -16.08
C ASP A 191 -19.49 -51.23 -15.62
N GLY A 192 -19.76 -50.19 -14.80
CA GLY A 192 -18.75 -49.21 -14.34
C GLY A 192 -18.26 -48.24 -15.41
N GLY A 193 -18.97 -48.10 -16.53
CA GLY A 193 -18.71 -47.13 -17.59
C GLY A 193 -19.42 -45.81 -17.36
N SER A 194 -18.82 -44.71 -17.79
CA SER A 194 -19.46 -43.38 -17.79
C SER A 194 -20.51 -43.30 -18.88
N VAL A 195 -21.73 -42.85 -18.52
CA VAL A 195 -22.83 -42.59 -19.49
C VAL A 195 -22.76 -41.10 -19.90
N VAL A 196 -22.76 -40.83 -21.20
CA VAL A 196 -22.78 -39.48 -21.71
C VAL A 196 -24.22 -38.96 -21.82
N PHE A 197 -24.60 -37.94 -21.08
CA PHE A 197 -25.93 -37.33 -21.17
C PHE A 197 -26.05 -36.39 -22.37
N PRO A 198 -27.25 -36.29 -22.99
CA PRO A 198 -27.54 -35.26 -23.96
C PRO A 198 -27.39 -33.85 -23.34
N PRO A 199 -26.92 -32.83 -24.09
CA PRO A 199 -26.71 -31.48 -23.59
C PRO A 199 -27.92 -30.85 -22.89
N VAL A 200 -29.14 -31.15 -23.38
CA VAL A 200 -30.39 -30.67 -22.79
C VAL A 200 -30.58 -31.23 -21.38
N LEU A 201 -30.28 -32.50 -21.16
CA LEU A 201 -30.38 -33.15 -19.84
C LEU A 201 -29.35 -32.54 -18.87
N VAL A 202 -28.12 -32.31 -19.34
CA VAL A 202 -27.08 -31.64 -18.52
C VAL A 202 -27.57 -30.25 -18.07
N GLN A 203 -28.12 -29.44 -18.99
CA GLN A 203 -28.65 -28.12 -18.63
C GLN A 203 -29.81 -28.18 -17.61
N MET A 204 -30.68 -29.19 -17.74
CA MET A 204 -31.79 -29.39 -16.78
C MET A 204 -31.26 -29.80 -15.39
N LEU A 205 -30.25 -30.64 -15.32
CA LEU A 205 -29.60 -31.05 -14.09
C LEU A 205 -28.82 -29.91 -13.45
N ASP A 206 -28.09 -29.10 -14.21
CA ASP A 206 -27.38 -27.92 -13.71
C ASP A 206 -28.34 -26.86 -13.15
N ARG A 207 -29.47 -26.66 -13.82
CA ARG A 207 -30.54 -25.80 -13.31
C ARG A 207 -31.12 -26.35 -12.02
N LEU A 208 -31.45 -27.64 -11.96
CA LEU A 208 -31.98 -28.31 -10.77
C LEU A 208 -31.00 -28.20 -9.60
N GLU A 209 -29.73 -28.45 -9.85
CA GLU A 209 -28.67 -28.30 -8.85
C GLU A 209 -28.62 -26.90 -8.28
N SER A 210 -28.66 -25.86 -9.14
CA SER A 210 -28.68 -24.47 -8.75
C SER A 210 -29.92 -24.13 -7.91
N GLU A 211 -31.07 -24.66 -8.27
CA GLU A 211 -32.33 -24.46 -7.54
C GLU A 211 -32.30 -25.15 -6.16
N ILE A 212 -31.73 -26.36 -6.06
CA ILE A 212 -31.57 -27.08 -4.77
C ILE A 212 -30.59 -26.32 -3.87
N LEU A 213 -29.46 -25.83 -4.40
CA LEU A 213 -28.48 -25.06 -3.62
C LEU A 213 -29.04 -23.72 -3.12
N ALA A 214 -29.98 -23.13 -3.86
CA ALA A 214 -30.67 -21.92 -3.48
C ALA A 214 -31.87 -22.14 -2.53
N ASP A 215 -32.17 -23.40 -2.20
CA ASP A 215 -33.38 -23.82 -1.48
C ASP A 215 -34.67 -23.30 -2.11
N ARG A 216 -34.71 -23.23 -3.45
CA ARG A 216 -35.82 -22.68 -4.27
C ARG A 216 -36.07 -23.54 -5.48
N VAL A 217 -36.48 -24.78 -5.29
CA VAL A 217 -36.81 -25.68 -6.41
C VAL A 217 -38.13 -25.27 -7.05
N SER A 218 -38.09 -24.97 -8.35
CA SER A 218 -39.24 -24.56 -9.14
C SER A 218 -40.25 -25.68 -9.33
N GLU A 219 -41.53 -25.33 -9.55
CA GLU A 219 -42.59 -26.29 -9.86
C GLU A 219 -42.34 -27.02 -11.17
N GLU A 220 -41.65 -26.41 -12.12
CA GLU A 220 -41.22 -27.02 -13.36
C GLU A 220 -40.24 -28.15 -13.11
N SER A 221 -39.19 -27.91 -12.33
CA SER A 221 -38.18 -28.92 -11.94
C SER A 221 -38.82 -30.06 -11.13
N ARG A 222 -39.76 -29.76 -10.22
CA ARG A 222 -40.52 -30.77 -9.46
C ARG A 222 -41.34 -31.69 -10.36
N ARG A 223 -42.08 -31.10 -11.33
CA ARG A 223 -42.90 -31.87 -12.29
C ARG A 223 -42.02 -32.73 -13.21
N TRP A 224 -40.91 -32.18 -13.66
CA TRP A 224 -39.93 -32.96 -14.44
C TRP A 224 -39.38 -34.15 -13.67
N LEU A 225 -38.93 -33.97 -12.45
CA LEU A 225 -38.48 -35.06 -11.58
C LEU A 225 -39.57 -36.12 -11.37
N ALA A 226 -40.78 -35.67 -11.05
CA ALA A 226 -41.93 -36.56 -10.88
C ALA A 226 -42.24 -37.41 -12.13
N SER A 227 -42.09 -36.81 -13.33
CA SER A 227 -42.26 -37.57 -14.60
C SER A 227 -41.17 -38.62 -14.81
N CYS A 228 -40.00 -38.46 -14.17
CA CYS A 228 -38.90 -39.44 -14.14
C CYS A 228 -39.02 -40.44 -12.97
N GLY A 229 -40.04 -40.33 -12.12
CA GLY A 229 -40.18 -41.16 -10.91
C GLY A 229 -39.20 -40.81 -9.80
N LEU A 230 -38.63 -39.59 -9.84
CA LEU A 230 -37.60 -39.11 -8.94
C LEU A 230 -38.14 -38.00 -8.03
N THR A 231 -37.51 -37.84 -6.90
CA THR A 231 -37.82 -36.75 -5.94
C THR A 231 -36.66 -35.81 -5.77
N VAL A 232 -36.92 -34.58 -5.34
CA VAL A 232 -35.88 -33.59 -5.00
C VAL A 232 -34.92 -34.12 -3.95
N ALA A 233 -35.45 -34.83 -2.91
CA ALA A 233 -34.63 -35.40 -1.86
C ALA A 233 -33.65 -36.46 -2.39
N GLN A 234 -34.08 -37.29 -3.34
CA GLN A 234 -33.20 -38.26 -4.00
C GLN A 234 -32.06 -37.57 -4.76
N MET A 235 -32.37 -36.52 -5.52
CA MET A 235 -31.36 -35.75 -6.23
C MET A 235 -30.41 -35.03 -5.28
N GLN A 236 -30.93 -34.49 -4.19
CA GLN A 236 -30.14 -33.83 -3.15
C GLN A 236 -29.13 -34.80 -2.50
N ASN A 237 -29.52 -36.06 -2.29
CA ASN A 237 -28.65 -37.10 -1.77
C ASN A 237 -27.58 -37.59 -2.78
N GLN A 238 -27.75 -37.34 -4.08
CA GLN A 238 -26.77 -37.64 -5.12
C GLN A 238 -25.75 -36.52 -5.32
N MET A 239 -26.03 -35.33 -4.77
CA MET A 239 -25.13 -34.19 -4.89
C MET A 239 -23.91 -34.37 -4.00
N ASP A 240 -22.74 -34.06 -4.54
CA ASP A 240 -21.55 -33.95 -3.71
C ASP A 240 -21.78 -32.86 -2.62
N PRO A 241 -21.39 -33.09 -1.37
CA PRO A 241 -21.57 -32.13 -0.32
C PRO A 241 -20.82 -30.82 -0.63
N VAL A 242 -21.41 -29.68 -0.26
CA VAL A 242 -20.74 -28.38 -0.34
C VAL A 242 -19.64 -28.36 0.73
N TYR A 243 -18.40 -28.53 0.29
CA TYR A 243 -17.26 -28.45 1.20
C TYR A 243 -16.91 -26.99 1.45
N THR A 244 -16.95 -26.57 2.69
CA THR A 244 -16.45 -25.25 3.14
C THR A 244 -15.07 -25.46 3.75
N PRO A 245 -14.00 -24.97 3.08
CA PRO A 245 -12.65 -25.13 3.62
C PRO A 245 -12.48 -24.41 4.94
N ALA A 246 -11.73 -25.02 5.85
CA ALA A 246 -11.36 -24.38 7.11
C ALA A 246 -10.59 -23.08 6.83
N ARG A 247 -11.00 -22.02 7.51
CA ARG A 247 -10.41 -20.68 7.37
C ARG A 247 -9.88 -20.21 8.72
N LYS A 248 -8.68 -19.62 8.69
CA LYS A 248 -8.13 -18.88 9.82
C LYS A 248 -8.41 -17.40 9.59
N ILE A 249 -9.12 -16.78 10.51
CA ILE A 249 -9.53 -15.38 10.41
C ILE A 249 -8.79 -14.60 11.48
N HIS A 250 -8.20 -13.48 11.08
CA HIS A 250 -7.56 -12.52 11.99
C HIS A 250 -8.05 -11.12 11.66
N LEU A 251 -8.21 -10.30 12.68
CA LEU A 251 -8.47 -8.87 12.56
C LEU A 251 -7.14 -8.12 12.57
N TYR A 252 -6.98 -7.17 11.67
CA TYR A 252 -5.85 -6.25 11.71
C TYR A 252 -6.08 -5.18 12.77
N HIS A 253 -5.08 -4.96 13.60
CA HIS A 253 -4.93 -3.76 14.41
C HIS A 253 -3.84 -2.89 13.76
N CYS A 254 -4.22 -1.69 13.31
CA CYS A 254 -3.34 -0.78 12.59
C CYS A 254 -3.12 0.52 13.37
N ASP A 255 -2.03 1.22 13.07
CA ASP A 255 -1.84 2.59 13.50
C ASP A 255 -2.76 3.56 12.71
N HIS A 256 -2.66 4.84 13.02
CA HIS A 256 -3.46 5.90 12.36
C HIS A 256 -3.19 6.05 10.86
N ARG A 257 -2.05 5.58 10.34
CA ARG A 257 -1.71 5.56 8.91
C ARG A 257 -2.27 4.34 8.19
N GLY A 258 -2.68 3.30 8.91
CA GLY A 258 -3.11 2.02 8.37
C GLY A 258 -1.98 0.97 8.31
N LEU A 259 -0.84 1.20 9.00
CA LEU A 259 0.24 0.23 9.15
C LEU A 259 -0.18 -0.86 10.14
N PRO A 260 -0.16 -2.15 9.78
CA PRO A 260 -0.51 -3.24 10.70
C PRO A 260 0.49 -3.38 11.85
N LEU A 261 -0.01 -3.28 13.08
CA LEU A 261 0.76 -3.48 14.31
C LEU A 261 0.51 -4.86 14.93
N ALA A 262 -0.70 -5.42 14.76
CA ALA A 262 -1.03 -6.74 15.26
C ALA A 262 -2.07 -7.46 14.40
N LEU A 263 -2.08 -8.79 14.51
CA LEU A 263 -3.16 -9.65 14.05
C LEU A 263 -3.82 -10.31 15.28
N ILE A 264 -5.11 -10.10 15.42
CA ILE A 264 -5.91 -10.61 16.53
C ILE A 264 -6.77 -11.79 16.03
N SER A 265 -6.70 -12.91 16.71
CA SER A 265 -7.51 -14.09 16.38
C SER A 265 -8.99 -13.87 16.72
N THR A 266 -9.86 -14.76 16.27
CA THR A 266 -11.30 -14.75 16.62
C THR A 266 -11.56 -14.96 18.11
N GLU A 267 -10.61 -15.54 18.83
CA GLU A 267 -10.66 -15.74 20.28
C GLU A 267 -10.13 -14.52 21.07
N GLY A 268 -9.70 -13.45 20.36
CA GLY A 268 -9.18 -12.23 20.99
C GLY A 268 -7.70 -12.30 21.39
N THR A 269 -6.98 -13.35 20.98
CA THR A 269 -5.54 -13.49 21.26
C THR A 269 -4.70 -12.85 20.16
N THR A 270 -3.56 -12.27 20.55
CA THR A 270 -2.58 -11.73 19.60
C THR A 270 -1.84 -12.87 18.94
N ALA A 271 -2.02 -13.03 17.62
CA ALA A 271 -1.41 -14.08 16.82
C ALA A 271 -0.10 -13.62 16.15
N TRP A 272 0.07 -12.33 15.98
CA TRP A 272 1.24 -11.66 15.43
C TRP A 272 1.29 -10.22 15.94
N TYR A 273 2.47 -9.69 16.21
CA TYR A 273 2.71 -8.32 16.64
C TYR A 273 4.02 -7.80 16.06
N ALA A 274 4.08 -6.49 15.73
CA ALA A 274 5.28 -5.86 15.21
C ALA A 274 5.42 -4.39 15.65
N GLU A 275 6.65 -3.94 15.73
CA GLU A 275 7.05 -2.56 15.98
C GLU A 275 7.84 -2.02 14.80
N TYR A 276 7.63 -0.76 14.47
CA TYR A 276 8.22 -0.11 13.30
C TYR A 276 8.81 1.24 13.66
N ASP A 277 9.82 1.67 12.88
CA ASP A 277 10.22 3.07 12.86
C ASP A 277 9.23 3.92 12.05
N GLU A 278 9.48 5.21 11.98
CA GLU A 278 8.63 6.19 11.29
C GLU A 278 8.51 5.92 9.79
N TRP A 279 9.54 5.31 9.20
CA TRP A 279 9.63 4.96 7.77
C TRP A 279 9.00 3.61 7.43
N GLY A 280 8.43 2.94 8.44
CA GLY A 280 7.83 1.60 8.28
C GLY A 280 8.85 0.47 8.24
N ASN A 281 10.10 0.72 8.67
CA ASN A 281 11.08 -0.33 8.81
C ASN A 281 10.79 -1.16 10.07
N LEU A 282 10.80 -2.49 9.93
CA LEU A 282 10.48 -3.42 11.00
C LEU A 282 11.61 -3.44 12.05
N LEU A 283 11.31 -3.06 13.28
CA LEU A 283 12.24 -3.05 14.41
C LEU A 283 12.16 -4.33 15.23
N ASN A 284 10.95 -4.81 15.48
CA ASN A 284 10.70 -6.01 16.28
C ASN A 284 9.47 -6.76 15.76
N GLU A 285 9.47 -8.09 15.86
CA GLU A 285 8.36 -8.96 15.44
C GLU A 285 8.20 -10.12 16.43
N GLU A 286 6.96 -10.30 16.91
CA GLU A 286 6.54 -11.49 17.63
C GLU A 286 5.58 -12.29 16.77
N ASN A 287 5.99 -13.48 16.34
CA ASN A 287 5.24 -14.32 15.40
C ASN A 287 5.26 -15.80 15.81
N PRO A 288 4.63 -16.16 16.93
CA PRO A 288 4.65 -17.52 17.46
C PRO A 288 4.00 -18.55 16.53
N HIS A 289 3.09 -18.09 15.65
CA HIS A 289 2.36 -18.94 14.72
C HIS A 289 2.95 -18.96 13.30
N GLN A 290 4.10 -18.31 13.09
CA GLN A 290 4.76 -18.19 11.77
C GLN A 290 3.81 -17.70 10.67
N LEU A 291 2.96 -16.75 10.99
CA LEU A 291 2.03 -16.13 10.03
C LEU A 291 2.83 -15.32 9.00
N GLN A 292 2.51 -15.49 7.73
CA GLN A 292 3.07 -14.65 6.69
C GLN A 292 2.31 -13.32 6.66
N GLN A 293 2.86 -12.28 7.31
CA GLN A 293 2.31 -10.92 7.31
C GLN A 293 3.29 -9.97 6.60
N LEU A 294 2.96 -9.64 5.35
CA LEU A 294 3.83 -8.89 4.46
C LEU A 294 3.32 -7.47 4.14
N ILE A 295 2.11 -7.10 4.57
CA ILE A 295 1.58 -5.74 4.39
C ILE A 295 2.39 -4.80 5.28
N ARG A 296 2.74 -3.63 4.74
CA ARG A 296 3.46 -2.55 5.42
C ARG A 296 2.60 -1.30 5.42
N LEU A 297 3.17 -0.11 5.24
CA LEU A 297 2.40 1.10 5.05
C LEU A 297 1.37 0.92 3.92
N PRO A 298 0.27 1.68 3.89
CA PRO A 298 -0.78 1.56 2.88
C PRO A 298 -0.24 1.42 1.45
N GLY A 299 -0.67 0.39 0.75
CA GLY A 299 -0.21 0.05 -0.60
C GLY A 299 1.11 -0.72 -0.67
N GLN A 300 1.83 -0.90 0.44
CA GLN A 300 3.14 -1.54 0.47
C GLN A 300 3.06 -3.03 0.83
N GLN A 301 3.82 -3.82 0.09
CA GLN A 301 3.99 -5.26 0.28
C GLN A 301 5.46 -5.60 0.44
N TYR A 302 5.86 -6.15 1.58
CA TYR A 302 7.24 -6.58 1.83
C TYR A 302 7.66 -7.69 0.86
N ASP A 303 8.80 -7.51 0.23
CA ASP A 303 9.47 -8.47 -0.61
C ASP A 303 10.67 -9.06 0.14
N GLU A 304 10.50 -10.25 0.68
CA GLU A 304 11.43 -10.88 1.62
C GLU A 304 12.83 -11.11 1.04
N GLU A 305 12.94 -11.29 -0.28
CA GLU A 305 14.20 -11.59 -0.93
C GLU A 305 15.05 -10.33 -1.12
N SER A 306 14.44 -9.24 -1.53
CA SER A 306 15.12 -7.97 -1.83
C SER A 306 15.23 -7.06 -0.61
N GLY A 307 14.40 -7.27 0.42
CA GLY A 307 14.25 -6.37 1.56
C GLY A 307 13.48 -5.09 1.23
N LEU A 308 12.98 -4.97 0.01
CA LEU A 308 12.21 -3.82 -0.45
C LEU A 308 10.72 -4.00 -0.21
N TYR A 309 9.96 -2.89 -0.28
CA TYR A 309 8.51 -2.91 -0.26
C TYR A 309 7.99 -2.60 -1.67
N TYR A 310 7.26 -3.54 -2.26
CA TYR A 310 6.55 -3.30 -3.52
C TYR A 310 5.39 -2.35 -3.26
N ASN A 311 5.41 -1.18 -3.86
CA ASN A 311 4.41 -0.14 -3.70
C ASN A 311 3.83 0.23 -5.06
N ARG A 312 2.99 -0.64 -5.61
CA ARG A 312 2.26 -0.52 -6.88
C ARG A 312 3.13 -0.11 -8.09
N HIS A 313 3.54 1.14 -8.19
CA HIS A 313 4.33 1.65 -9.32
C HIS A 313 5.84 1.67 -9.06
N ARG A 314 6.26 1.65 -7.80
CA ARG A 314 7.67 1.69 -7.41
C ARG A 314 8.02 0.65 -6.35
N TYR A 315 9.30 0.48 -6.08
CA TYR A 315 9.80 -0.26 -4.93
C TYR A 315 10.44 0.70 -3.94
N TYR A 316 10.05 0.57 -2.69
CA TYR A 316 10.48 1.40 -1.59
C TYR A 316 11.56 0.67 -0.78
N ASP A 317 12.65 1.36 -0.44
CA ASP A 317 13.69 0.88 0.48
C ASP A 317 13.42 1.48 1.87
N PRO A 318 12.92 0.69 2.85
CA PRO A 318 12.57 1.20 4.16
C PRO A 318 13.81 1.64 4.97
N LEU A 319 14.98 1.07 4.71
CA LEU A 319 16.23 1.46 5.37
C LEU A 319 16.64 2.87 4.98
N GLN A 320 16.34 3.28 3.75
CA GLN A 320 16.65 4.59 3.21
C GLN A 320 15.46 5.56 3.26
N GLY A 321 14.26 5.08 3.56
CA GLY A 321 13.05 5.89 3.57
C GLY A 321 12.68 6.47 2.20
N ARG A 322 12.99 5.76 1.08
CA ARG A 322 12.85 6.29 -0.28
C ARG A 322 12.61 5.20 -1.33
N TYR A 323 12.25 5.62 -2.53
CA TYR A 323 12.12 4.75 -3.68
C TYR A 323 13.46 4.47 -4.36
N ILE A 324 13.62 3.30 -4.97
CA ILE A 324 14.85 2.90 -5.70
C ILE A 324 14.86 3.35 -7.16
N THR A 325 13.77 3.93 -7.66
CA THR A 325 13.61 4.48 -9.01
C THR A 325 13.01 5.87 -8.94
N GLN A 326 13.23 6.65 -9.99
CA GLN A 326 12.59 7.95 -10.15
C GLN A 326 11.07 7.81 -10.24
N ASP A 327 10.36 8.86 -9.85
CA ASP A 327 8.91 8.92 -9.95
C ASP A 327 8.45 8.84 -11.41
N PRO A 328 7.54 7.92 -11.77
CA PRO A 328 6.98 7.82 -13.12
C PRO A 328 6.25 9.07 -13.59
N ILE A 329 5.70 9.87 -12.66
CA ILE A 329 5.04 11.14 -12.98
C ILE A 329 5.98 12.35 -12.91
N GLY A 330 7.27 12.11 -12.66
CA GLY A 330 8.32 13.13 -12.61
C GLY A 330 8.08 14.15 -11.50
N LEU A 331 8.36 15.43 -11.78
CA LEU A 331 8.23 16.53 -10.82
C LEU A 331 6.78 16.77 -10.31
N LYS A 332 5.78 16.14 -10.89
CA LYS A 332 4.40 16.16 -10.36
C LYS A 332 4.29 15.44 -9.01
N GLY A 333 5.15 14.45 -8.78
CA GLY A 333 5.25 13.73 -7.49
C GLY A 333 6.11 14.42 -6.44
N GLY A 334 6.74 15.56 -6.77
CA GLY A 334 7.61 16.31 -5.88
C GLY A 334 8.98 16.62 -6.48
N TRP A 335 9.76 17.44 -5.77
CA TRP A 335 11.11 17.87 -6.20
C TRP A 335 12.13 16.73 -6.13
N ASN A 336 12.00 15.86 -5.11
CA ASN A 336 12.85 14.71 -4.97
C ASN A 336 12.19 13.51 -5.67
N LEU A 337 12.68 13.17 -6.85
CA LEU A 337 12.13 12.07 -7.65
C LEU A 337 12.21 10.70 -6.99
N TYR A 338 13.00 10.56 -5.93
CA TYR A 338 13.14 9.33 -5.13
C TYR A 338 12.45 9.42 -3.77
N GLY A 339 11.96 10.61 -3.41
CA GLY A 339 11.33 10.85 -2.11
C GLY A 339 10.11 9.97 -1.89
N TYR A 340 9.91 9.53 -0.63
CA TYR A 340 8.64 9.02 -0.14
C TYR A 340 7.82 10.21 0.34
N GLN A 341 7.62 10.40 1.62
CA GLN A 341 6.84 11.50 2.19
C GLN A 341 7.73 12.37 3.07
N LEU A 342 7.47 13.68 3.12
CA LEU A 342 8.22 14.60 3.98
C LEU A 342 7.93 14.39 5.47
N ASN A 343 6.70 14.02 5.78
CA ASN A 343 6.29 13.66 7.13
C ASN A 343 5.87 12.18 7.19
N PRO A 344 6.79 11.26 7.46
CA PRO A 344 6.50 9.83 7.46
C PRO A 344 5.54 9.39 8.58
N ILE A 345 5.25 10.28 9.56
CA ILE A 345 4.34 9.98 10.66
C ILE A 345 2.88 10.14 10.26
N SER A 346 2.57 11.10 9.39
CA SER A 346 1.19 11.43 9.00
C SER A 346 0.86 11.09 7.56
N ASP A 347 1.86 11.13 6.68
CA ASP A 347 1.62 11.07 5.25
C ASP A 347 1.90 9.67 4.70
N ILE A 348 1.12 9.27 3.70
CA ILE A 348 1.23 7.97 3.04
C ILE A 348 1.22 8.15 1.51
N ASP A 349 1.85 7.21 0.81
CA ASP A 349 1.84 7.12 -0.65
C ASP A 349 1.42 5.71 -1.09
N PRO A 350 0.13 5.41 -1.17
CA PRO A 350 -0.36 4.05 -1.44
C PRO A 350 -0.03 3.53 -2.83
N LEU A 351 0.23 4.41 -3.79
CA LEU A 351 0.49 4.04 -5.19
C LEU A 351 1.95 4.19 -5.60
N GLY A 352 2.77 4.87 -4.80
CA GLY A 352 4.15 5.16 -5.18
C GLY A 352 4.25 6.23 -6.27
N LEU A 353 3.38 7.25 -6.29
CA LEU A 353 3.29 8.26 -7.35
C LEU A 353 3.25 9.70 -6.84
N SER A 354 2.77 9.98 -5.64
CA SER A 354 2.49 11.35 -5.20
C SER A 354 2.73 11.57 -3.73
N MET A 355 3.17 12.78 -3.40
CA MET A 355 3.31 13.21 -2.01
C MET A 355 1.99 13.69 -1.38
N TRP A 356 0.95 14.06 -2.14
CA TRP A 356 -0.16 14.85 -1.59
C TRP A 356 -1.57 14.47 -1.98
N GLU A 357 -1.81 13.88 -3.15
CA GLU A 357 -3.18 13.68 -3.67
C GLU A 357 -3.79 12.31 -3.34
N ASP A 358 -2.98 11.29 -3.15
CA ASP A 358 -3.47 9.91 -3.05
C ASP A 358 -4.00 9.50 -1.68
N ALA A 359 -3.55 10.16 -0.60
CA ALA A 359 -4.05 9.85 0.75
C ALA A 359 -5.52 10.25 0.96
N LYS A 360 -6.02 11.21 0.19
CA LYS A 360 -7.42 11.69 0.25
C LYS A 360 -8.31 11.16 -0.86
N SER A 361 -7.74 10.58 -1.93
CA SER A 361 -8.48 10.15 -3.12
C SER A 361 -8.56 8.65 -3.27
N GLY A 362 -9.08 7.95 -2.29
CA GLY A 362 -9.49 6.54 -2.47
C GLY A 362 -10.51 6.31 -3.61
N ALA A 363 -10.76 7.30 -4.48
CA ALA A 363 -11.81 7.27 -5.48
C ALA A 363 -11.50 8.00 -6.81
N CYS A 364 -10.26 8.42 -7.09
CA CYS A 364 -9.98 9.18 -8.32
C CYS A 364 -9.22 8.40 -9.38
N THR A 365 -9.83 7.36 -9.92
CA THR A 365 -9.51 6.86 -11.26
C THR A 365 -10.55 7.42 -12.24
N ASN A 366 -10.07 8.13 -13.29
CA ASN A 366 -10.85 8.61 -14.44
C ASN A 366 -11.51 10.00 -14.36
N GLY A 367 -10.75 11.06 -14.08
CA GLY A 367 -11.14 12.41 -14.53
C GLY A 367 -12.42 13.03 -13.92
N LEU A 368 -13.05 12.41 -12.93
CA LEU A 368 -14.33 12.85 -12.34
C LEU A 368 -14.20 13.56 -10.98
N CYS A 369 -12.97 13.82 -10.51
CA CYS A 369 -12.76 14.44 -9.18
C CYS A 369 -13.25 15.88 -9.06
N GLY A 370 -13.31 16.64 -10.15
CA GLY A 370 -13.76 18.03 -10.11
C GLY A 370 -15.25 18.23 -9.84
N THR A 371 -16.08 17.22 -10.09
CA THR A 371 -17.53 17.33 -9.94
C THR A 371 -18.07 16.78 -8.61
N LEU A 372 -17.36 15.87 -7.96
CA LEU A 372 -17.81 15.32 -6.67
C LEU A 372 -17.51 16.26 -5.50
N SER A 373 -16.39 16.99 -5.55
CA SER A 373 -16.03 17.99 -4.51
C SER A 373 -17.03 19.16 -4.46
N ALA A 374 -17.70 19.47 -5.57
CA ALA A 374 -18.75 20.47 -5.61
C ALA A 374 -20.10 19.96 -5.07
N MET A 375 -20.28 18.64 -4.93
CA MET A 375 -21.51 18.02 -4.41
C MET A 375 -21.43 17.62 -2.93
N ILE A 376 -20.23 17.45 -2.40
CA ILE A 376 -19.98 17.13 -0.98
C ILE A 376 -19.48 18.44 -0.35
N GLY A 377 -20.25 19.23 0.24
CA GLY A 377 -19.83 20.52 0.85
C GLY A 377 -18.45 20.45 1.56
N PRO A 378 -17.92 21.55 2.09
CA PRO A 378 -16.57 21.61 2.66
C PRO A 378 -16.39 20.55 3.75
N ASP A 379 -15.18 19.98 3.85
CA ASP A 379 -14.82 19.04 4.92
C ASP A 379 -15.10 19.68 6.28
N LYS A 380 -15.73 18.95 7.19
CA LYS A 380 -16.13 19.47 8.51
C LYS A 380 -15.37 18.75 9.61
N PHE A 381 -14.79 19.53 10.50
CA PHE A 381 -13.92 19.09 11.57
C PHE A 381 -14.52 19.40 12.96
N ASP A 382 -13.98 18.76 13.99
CA ASP A 382 -14.44 18.93 15.37
C ASP A 382 -13.69 20.03 16.11
N SER A 383 -12.63 20.61 15.52
CA SER A 383 -11.87 21.73 16.10
C SER A 383 -11.45 22.77 15.07
N ILE A 384 -11.20 23.99 15.55
CA ILE A 384 -10.67 25.11 14.77
C ILE A 384 -9.27 24.74 14.23
N ASP A 385 -8.42 24.16 15.08
CA ASP A 385 -7.04 23.82 14.75
C ASP A 385 -6.96 22.78 13.61
N SER A 386 -7.78 21.73 13.67
CA SER A 386 -7.85 20.72 12.60
C SER A 386 -8.32 21.35 11.28
N THR A 387 -9.25 22.28 11.33
CA THR A 387 -9.74 23.00 10.15
C THR A 387 -8.69 23.93 9.57
N ALA A 388 -7.97 24.67 10.42
CA ALA A 388 -6.88 25.55 10.01
C ALA A 388 -5.75 24.75 9.36
N TYR A 389 -5.35 23.67 10.01
CA TYR A 389 -4.30 22.78 9.49
C TYR A 389 -4.66 22.20 8.12
N ASP A 390 -5.88 21.72 7.92
CA ASP A 390 -6.35 21.22 6.64
C ASP A 390 -6.36 22.30 5.55
N ALA A 391 -6.87 23.50 5.88
CA ALA A 391 -6.91 24.63 4.95
C ALA A 391 -5.51 25.09 4.51
N LEU A 392 -4.59 25.20 5.47
CA LEU A 392 -3.21 25.61 5.22
C LEU A 392 -2.45 24.55 4.39
N ASN A 393 -2.61 23.28 4.71
CA ASN A 393 -1.99 22.20 3.95
C ASN A 393 -2.46 22.14 2.48
N LYS A 394 -3.73 22.42 2.23
CA LYS A 394 -4.29 22.43 0.87
C LYS A 394 -3.73 23.54 -0.02
N ILE A 395 -3.28 24.65 0.55
CA ILE A 395 -2.93 25.85 -0.24
C ILE A 395 -1.47 26.26 -0.13
N ASN A 396 -0.73 25.79 0.88
CA ASN A 396 0.64 26.26 1.14
C ASN A 396 1.60 26.04 -0.04
N SER A 397 1.52 24.87 -0.69
CA SER A 397 2.35 24.57 -1.87
C SER A 397 2.07 25.53 -3.03
N GLN A 398 0.82 25.89 -3.26
CA GLN A 398 0.44 26.86 -4.29
C GLN A 398 0.91 28.27 -3.91
N SER A 399 0.78 28.65 -2.64
CA SER A 399 1.26 29.93 -2.10
C SER A 399 2.76 30.13 -2.35
N ILE A 400 3.57 29.11 -2.05
CA ILE A 400 5.02 29.11 -2.29
C ILE A 400 5.35 29.16 -3.78
N CYS A 401 4.67 28.32 -4.59
CA CYS A 401 4.92 28.24 -6.03
C CYS A 401 4.59 29.51 -6.77
N GLU A 402 3.53 30.22 -6.36
CA GLU A 402 3.08 31.46 -6.98
C GLU A 402 3.74 32.70 -6.37
N ASP A 403 4.52 32.54 -5.28
CA ASP A 403 5.07 33.66 -4.47
C ASP A 403 3.98 34.66 -4.07
N LYS A 404 2.85 34.14 -3.55
CA LYS A 404 1.68 34.91 -3.16
C LYS A 404 1.07 34.39 -1.88
N GLU A 405 0.49 35.28 -1.11
CA GLU A 405 -0.29 34.90 0.06
C GLU A 405 -1.71 34.48 -0.35
N PHE A 406 -2.24 33.53 0.41
CA PHE A 406 -3.62 33.09 0.32
C PHE A 406 -4.26 33.14 1.70
N ALA A 407 -5.51 33.58 1.78
CA ALA A 407 -6.23 33.68 3.05
C ALA A 407 -7.69 33.29 2.93
N GLY A 408 -8.26 32.79 4.03
CA GLY A 408 -9.67 32.46 4.13
C GLY A 408 -10.17 32.48 5.56
N LEU A 409 -11.45 32.16 5.75
CA LEU A 409 -12.10 32.14 7.07
C LEU A 409 -12.34 30.69 7.52
N ILE A 410 -12.38 30.50 8.83
CA ILE A 410 -12.88 29.29 9.47
C ILE A 410 -14.24 29.60 10.04
N CYS A 411 -15.23 28.80 9.65
CA CYS A 411 -16.63 28.96 9.98
C CYS A 411 -17.12 27.78 10.84
N LYS A 412 -18.07 28.04 11.72
CA LYS A 412 -18.74 27.04 12.54
C LYS A 412 -20.21 26.91 12.10
N ASP A 413 -20.67 25.71 11.88
CA ASP A 413 -22.04 25.44 11.52
C ASP A 413 -22.95 25.23 12.76
N ASN A 414 -24.25 25.12 12.54
CA ASN A 414 -25.26 24.91 13.60
C ASN A 414 -25.14 23.56 14.31
N SER A 415 -24.38 22.60 13.73
CA SER A 415 -24.09 21.32 14.38
C SER A 415 -22.84 21.37 15.27
N GLY A 416 -22.17 22.52 15.33
CA GLY A 416 -20.96 22.73 16.11
C GLY A 416 -19.67 22.33 15.41
N ARG A 417 -19.73 21.93 14.13
CA ARG A 417 -18.56 21.54 13.35
C ARG A 417 -17.96 22.71 12.59
N TYR A 418 -16.65 22.62 12.35
CA TYR A 418 -15.85 23.67 11.73
C TYR A 418 -15.49 23.30 10.28
N PHE A 419 -15.41 24.30 9.41
CA PHE A 419 -14.96 24.16 8.03
C PHE A 419 -14.31 25.45 7.53
N SER A 420 -13.41 25.37 6.55
CA SER A 420 -12.75 26.52 5.94
C SER A 420 -13.51 27.03 4.71
N THR A 421 -13.47 28.33 4.46
CA THR A 421 -13.89 28.90 3.18
C THR A 421 -12.82 28.72 2.13
N ALA A 422 -13.20 28.80 0.85
CA ALA A 422 -12.23 28.79 -0.24
C ALA A 422 -11.20 29.90 -0.05
N PRO A 423 -9.89 29.60 -0.23
CA PRO A 423 -8.84 30.58 -0.05
C PRO A 423 -8.89 31.67 -1.14
N ASN A 424 -8.75 32.93 -0.73
CA ASN A 424 -8.57 34.05 -1.62
C ASN A 424 -7.10 34.24 -1.94
N ARG A 425 -6.79 34.35 -3.21
CA ARG A 425 -5.46 34.69 -3.71
C ARG A 425 -5.16 36.18 -3.45
N GLY A 426 -4.13 36.44 -2.71
CA GLY A 426 -3.62 37.77 -2.43
C GLY A 426 -2.48 38.19 -3.36
N GLU A 427 -1.73 39.16 -2.91
CA GLU A 427 -0.49 39.62 -3.50
C GLU A 427 0.70 39.03 -2.76
N ARG A 428 1.94 39.35 -3.19
CA ARG A 428 3.16 38.91 -2.50
C ARG A 428 3.26 39.43 -1.05
N LYS A 429 2.56 40.47 -0.71
CA LYS A 429 2.67 41.19 0.55
C LYS A 429 1.42 41.15 1.42
N GLY A 430 0.40 40.40 1.06
CA GLY A 430 -0.82 40.34 1.84
C GLY A 430 -1.99 39.70 1.12
N SER A 431 -2.87 39.12 1.89
CA SER A 431 -4.11 38.53 1.47
C SER A 431 -5.26 38.97 2.37
N TYR A 432 -6.50 38.94 1.86
CA TYR A 432 -7.68 39.42 2.57
C TYR A 432 -8.65 38.25 2.79
N PRO A 433 -8.69 37.65 4.01
CA PRO A 433 -9.53 36.49 4.30
C PRO A 433 -11.04 36.78 4.16
N PHE A 434 -11.45 38.04 4.31
CA PHE A 434 -12.86 38.45 4.29
C PHE A 434 -13.51 38.45 2.88
N ASN A 435 -12.73 38.28 1.82
CA ASN A 435 -13.25 38.18 0.45
C ASN A 435 -13.98 36.85 0.18
N SER A 436 -13.80 35.83 1.04
CA SER A 436 -14.58 34.58 1.02
C SER A 436 -15.37 34.47 2.33
N PRO A 437 -16.54 35.12 2.47
CA PRO A 437 -17.31 35.15 3.70
C PRO A 437 -17.86 33.75 4.06
N CYS A 438 -18.11 33.54 5.33
CA CYS A 438 -18.82 32.35 5.80
C CYS A 438 -20.24 32.30 5.22
N PRO A 439 -20.75 31.15 4.84
CA PRO A 439 -22.13 30.99 4.34
C PRO A 439 -23.18 31.46 5.34
N ASN A 440 -24.34 31.89 4.84
CA ASN A 440 -25.46 32.32 5.70
C ASN A 440 -25.85 31.17 6.66
N GLY A 441 -26.04 31.54 7.93
CA GLY A 441 -26.39 30.60 9.00
C GLY A 441 -25.20 29.92 9.66
N THR A 442 -23.98 30.38 9.36
CA THR A 442 -22.75 29.88 10.02
C THR A 442 -22.04 31.05 10.71
N GLU A 443 -21.30 30.76 11.78
CA GLU A 443 -20.55 31.72 12.57
C GLU A 443 -19.09 31.74 12.11
N LYS A 444 -18.52 32.95 11.89
CA LYS A 444 -17.10 33.13 11.69
C LYS A 444 -16.39 33.03 13.05
N VAL A 445 -15.42 32.09 13.13
CA VAL A 445 -14.70 31.83 14.38
C VAL A 445 -13.21 32.17 14.31
N SER A 446 -12.60 32.06 13.11
CA SER A 446 -11.17 32.36 12.91
C SER A 446 -10.89 32.70 11.45
N ALA A 447 -9.62 32.98 11.14
CA ALA A 447 -9.13 33.12 9.78
C ALA A 447 -7.78 32.41 9.67
N TYR A 448 -7.38 32.08 8.43
CA TYR A 448 -6.08 31.49 8.12
C TYR A 448 -5.45 32.24 6.95
N HIS A 449 -4.10 32.24 6.88
CA HIS A 449 -3.37 32.70 5.70
C HIS A 449 -2.03 31.96 5.55
N THR A 450 -1.45 32.04 4.37
CA THR A 450 -0.15 31.48 4.02
C THR A 450 0.80 32.63 3.69
N HIS A 451 2.10 32.37 3.85
CA HIS A 451 3.15 33.22 3.31
C HIS A 451 3.63 32.67 1.97
N GLY A 452 4.03 33.55 1.05
CA GLY A 452 4.61 33.20 -0.24
C GLY A 452 6.00 32.58 -0.12
N ALA A 453 6.77 32.61 -1.21
CA ALA A 453 8.16 32.19 -1.18
C ALA A 453 9.02 33.14 -0.34
N ASP A 454 10.17 32.64 0.15
CA ASP A 454 11.15 33.42 0.92
C ASP A 454 11.61 34.69 0.15
N SER A 455 11.41 35.85 0.72
CA SER A 455 11.82 37.15 0.15
C SER A 455 13.30 37.49 0.35
N HIS A 456 14.13 36.56 0.86
CA HIS A 456 15.55 36.76 1.18
C HIS A 456 15.82 37.96 2.12
N GLY A 457 14.91 38.22 3.08
CA GLY A 457 15.04 39.25 4.08
C GLY A 457 14.48 40.61 3.65
N GLU A 458 13.80 40.72 2.52
CA GLU A 458 13.07 41.95 2.14
C GLU A 458 11.78 42.12 2.95
N TYR A 459 11.23 41.02 3.48
CA TYR A 459 10.00 40.97 4.29
C TYR A 459 10.17 40.04 5.49
N TRP A 460 9.27 40.20 6.46
CA TRP A 460 9.22 39.37 7.68
C TRP A 460 8.48 38.05 7.43
N ASP A 461 8.93 37.29 6.44
CA ASP A 461 8.30 36.02 6.02
C ASP A 461 8.42 34.91 7.08
N GLU A 462 9.37 35.10 8.03
CA GLU A 462 9.71 34.13 9.08
C GLU A 462 9.21 34.54 10.46
N ILE A 463 8.61 35.74 10.60
CA ILE A 463 8.14 36.28 11.91
C ILE A 463 6.66 36.64 11.80
N PHE A 464 5.86 36.09 12.69
CA PHE A 464 4.46 36.49 12.82
C PHE A 464 4.35 37.97 13.19
N SER A 465 3.64 38.73 12.38
CA SER A 465 3.30 40.12 12.73
C SER A 465 2.34 40.14 13.90
N GLY A 466 2.24 41.27 14.61
CA GLY A 466 1.25 41.44 15.70
C GLY A 466 -0.21 41.24 15.23
N LYS A 467 -0.48 41.27 13.92
CA LYS A 467 -1.79 40.98 13.32
C LYS A 467 -2.02 39.50 13.13
N ASP A 468 -0.94 38.70 12.97
CA ASP A 468 -0.98 37.26 12.75
C ASP A 468 -1.35 36.51 14.02
N CYS A 469 -1.17 37.10 15.21
CA CYS A 469 -1.55 36.50 16.49
C CYS A 469 -3.05 36.16 16.62
N LEU A 470 -3.88 36.69 15.74
CA LEU A 470 -5.33 36.44 15.70
C LEU A 470 -5.71 35.52 14.52
N LEU A 471 -4.74 35.03 13.72
CA LEU A 471 -4.95 34.27 12.51
C LEU A 471 -4.13 32.99 12.60
N TYR A 472 -4.66 31.89 12.04
CA TYR A 472 -3.86 30.70 11.76
C TYR A 472 -3.00 30.95 10.53
N THR A 473 -1.69 30.76 10.65
CA THR A 473 -0.72 30.95 9.57
C THR A 473 0.01 29.66 9.26
N SER A 474 0.37 29.45 7.99
CA SER A 474 1.29 28.39 7.60
C SER A 474 2.70 28.97 7.60
N PRO A 475 3.65 28.40 8.37
CA PRO A 475 5.03 28.85 8.36
C PRO A 475 5.65 28.68 6.97
N SER A 476 6.62 29.56 6.63
CA SER A 476 7.46 29.33 5.45
C SER A 476 8.25 28.02 5.60
N PRO A 477 8.79 27.45 4.52
CA PRO A 477 9.60 26.22 4.61
C PRO A 477 10.76 26.28 5.61
N ARG A 478 11.20 27.49 6.00
CA ARG A 478 12.26 27.69 7.00
C ARG A 478 11.75 27.70 8.44
N ASP A 479 10.50 28.05 8.67
CA ASP A 479 9.93 28.07 10.03
C ASP A 479 9.70 26.67 10.60
N ALA A 480 9.66 25.66 9.75
CA ALA A 480 9.60 24.26 10.13
C ALA A 480 10.86 23.79 10.89
N THR A 481 11.93 24.59 10.92
CA THR A 481 13.20 24.25 11.58
C THR A 481 13.42 24.97 12.93
N LEU A 482 12.50 25.84 13.39
CA LEU A 482 12.73 26.72 14.53
C LEU A 482 11.68 26.67 15.65
N SER A 483 10.76 25.70 15.68
CA SER A 483 9.80 25.59 16.79
C SER A 483 9.70 24.20 17.36
#